data_df2f29327249039a5676be0572093128
#
_entry.id   df2f29327249039a5676be0572093128
#
_cell.length_a   1.000
_cell.length_b   1.000
_cell.length_c   1.000
_cell.angle_alpha   90.00
_cell.angle_beta   90.00
_cell.angle_gamma   90.00
#
_symmetry.space_group_name_H-M   'P 1'
#
loop_
_entity.id
_entity.type
_entity.pdbx_description
1 polymer ?
#
loop_
_entity_poly.entity_id
_entity_poly.type
_entity_poly.pdbx_seq_one_letter_code
_entity_poly.pdbx_strand_id
1 'polypeptide(L)'
;MKIDKAEARQTGIQLLKYGVIGVLNTLITLVVFYLLNTRLGLSYGISNVVGYIFGVINSFLWNRNWVFKTKNDFKRELLLFVCGFLMCLTLQLCISWILLEGLGWKNLPDDIIPFFPMQKAGQNIVMVVAMVAYTLANYVYNRNVTFRVVDDDKTSK
;
A
#
# COMPACT_ATOMS: atom_id res chain seq x y z
N MET A 1 7.34 24.93 13.86
CA MET A 1 8.33 23.96 13.33
C MET A 1 8.47 24.23 11.84
N LYS A 2 9.54 24.91 11.40
CA LYS A 2 9.78 25.16 9.97
C LYS A 2 10.30 23.85 9.38
N ILE A 3 9.49 23.19 8.58
CA ILE A 3 9.96 22.04 7.77
C ILE A 3 10.99 22.61 6.80
N ASP A 4 12.21 22.09 6.83
CA ASP A 4 13.23 22.49 5.86
C ASP A 4 12.74 22.10 4.45
N LYS A 5 12.86 23.04 3.49
CA LYS A 5 12.44 22.82 2.10
C LYS A 5 13.12 21.62 1.47
N ALA A 6 14.35 21.31 1.88
CA ALA A 6 15.08 20.13 1.43
C ALA A 6 14.44 18.83 1.95
N GLU A 7 14.06 18.81 3.22
CA GLU A 7 13.38 17.66 3.85
C GLU A 7 12.00 17.40 3.23
N ALA A 8 11.21 18.47 3.01
CA ALA A 8 9.92 18.35 2.34
C ALA A 8 10.06 17.80 0.91
N ARG A 9 11.06 18.26 0.15
CA ARG A 9 11.36 17.75 -1.19
C ARG A 9 11.74 16.28 -1.18
N GLN A 10 12.60 15.87 -0.24
CA GLN A 10 13.02 14.47 -0.10
C GLN A 10 11.84 13.57 0.24
N THR A 11 10.97 14.00 1.16
CA THR A 11 9.73 13.28 1.51
C THR A 11 8.81 13.12 0.32
N GLY A 12 8.62 14.17 -0.49
CA GLY A 12 7.82 14.12 -1.72
C GLY A 12 8.37 13.12 -2.74
N ILE A 13 9.70 13.10 -2.94
CA ILE A 13 10.34 12.14 -3.84
C ILE A 13 10.18 10.70 -3.33
N GLN A 14 10.32 10.48 -2.02
CA GLN A 14 10.10 9.15 -1.43
C GLN A 14 8.66 8.68 -1.63
N LEU A 15 7.68 9.56 -1.38
CA LEU A 15 6.26 9.24 -1.58
C LEU A 15 5.95 8.92 -3.05
N LEU A 16 6.51 9.68 -3.99
CA LEU A 16 6.35 9.40 -5.42
C LEU A 16 6.93 8.02 -5.79
N LYS A 17 8.15 7.72 -5.34
CA LYS A 17 8.77 6.41 -5.55
C LYS A 17 7.91 5.29 -4.96
N TYR A 18 7.39 5.50 -3.74
CA TYR A 18 6.51 4.55 -3.08
C TYR A 18 5.25 4.28 -3.92
N GLY A 19 4.64 5.32 -4.49
CA GLY A 19 3.50 5.19 -5.40
C GLY A 19 3.85 4.40 -6.68
N VAL A 20 5.02 4.64 -7.29
CA VAL A 20 5.51 3.88 -8.45
C VAL A 20 5.65 2.39 -8.11
N ILE A 21 6.19 2.07 -6.93
CA ILE A 21 6.27 0.67 -6.48
C ILE A 21 4.87 0.06 -6.30
N GLY A 22 3.90 0.83 -5.79
CA GLY A 22 2.51 0.36 -5.68
C GLY A 22 1.91 -0.04 -7.03
N VAL A 23 2.13 0.77 -8.08
CA VAL A 23 1.70 0.43 -9.45
C VAL A 23 2.43 -0.82 -9.96
N LEU A 24 3.74 -0.91 -9.76
CA LEU A 24 4.53 -2.07 -10.17
C LEU A 24 4.05 -3.37 -9.48
N ASN A 25 3.72 -3.30 -8.19
CA ASN A 25 3.17 -4.44 -7.45
C ASN A 25 1.85 -4.93 -8.05
N THR A 26 0.96 -4.01 -8.43
CA THR A 26 -0.29 -4.36 -9.10
C THR A 26 -0.04 -5.07 -10.41
N LEU A 27 0.88 -4.56 -11.23
CA LEU A 27 1.24 -5.19 -12.51
C LEU A 27 1.82 -6.59 -12.29
N ILE A 28 2.72 -6.78 -11.34
CA ILE A 28 3.30 -8.09 -11.01
C ILE A 28 2.21 -9.06 -10.57
N THR A 29 1.32 -8.63 -9.68
CA THR A 29 0.20 -9.46 -9.21
C THR A 29 -0.67 -9.91 -10.38
N LEU A 30 -1.03 -9.01 -11.30
CA LEU A 30 -1.83 -9.33 -12.48
C LEU A 30 -1.13 -10.28 -13.43
N VAL A 31 0.16 -10.06 -13.70
CA VAL A 31 0.95 -10.94 -14.59
C VAL A 31 1.06 -12.34 -13.99
N VAL A 32 1.41 -12.46 -12.71
CA VAL A 32 1.51 -13.76 -12.03
C VAL A 32 0.16 -14.45 -12.00
N PHE A 33 -0.92 -13.74 -11.66
CA PHE A 33 -2.27 -14.27 -11.69
C PHE A 33 -2.63 -14.80 -13.09
N TYR A 34 -2.40 -14.02 -14.14
CA TYR A 34 -2.69 -14.42 -15.52
C TYR A 34 -1.93 -15.69 -15.92
N LEU A 35 -0.63 -15.75 -15.62
CA LEU A 35 0.19 -16.91 -15.94
C LEU A 35 -0.31 -18.17 -15.23
N LEU A 36 -0.62 -18.07 -13.94
CA LEU A 36 -1.05 -19.22 -13.14
C LEU A 36 -2.48 -19.66 -13.49
N ASN A 37 -3.41 -18.72 -13.57
CA ASN A 37 -4.81 -19.04 -13.82
C ASN A 37 -5.09 -19.37 -15.28
N THR A 38 -4.63 -18.51 -16.21
CA THR A 38 -4.99 -18.62 -17.61
C THR A 38 -4.09 -19.58 -18.38
N ARG A 39 -2.77 -19.58 -18.11
CA ARG A 39 -1.81 -20.41 -18.86
C ARG A 39 -1.59 -21.78 -18.24
N LEU A 40 -1.53 -21.87 -16.91
CA LEU A 40 -1.28 -23.12 -16.19
C LEU A 40 -2.57 -23.79 -15.66
N GLY A 41 -3.73 -23.15 -15.79
CA GLY A 41 -5.02 -23.73 -15.40
C GLY A 41 -5.22 -23.90 -13.88
N LEU A 42 -4.44 -23.20 -13.06
CA LEU A 42 -4.63 -23.25 -11.61
C LEU A 42 -5.93 -22.55 -11.19
N SER A 43 -6.49 -22.96 -10.05
CA SER A 43 -7.70 -22.34 -9.55
C SER A 43 -7.53 -20.84 -9.29
N TYR A 44 -8.62 -20.06 -9.43
CA TYR A 44 -8.64 -18.61 -9.19
C TYR A 44 -8.04 -18.25 -7.83
N GLY A 45 -8.45 -18.95 -6.76
CA GLY A 45 -7.99 -18.67 -5.40
C GLY A 45 -6.47 -18.83 -5.25
N ILE A 46 -5.92 -19.95 -5.74
CA ILE A 46 -4.46 -20.21 -5.69
C ILE A 46 -3.71 -19.16 -6.47
N SER A 47 -4.14 -18.90 -7.72
CA SER A 47 -3.50 -17.90 -8.60
C SER A 47 -3.48 -16.51 -7.99
N ASN A 48 -4.59 -16.12 -7.33
CA ASN A 48 -4.73 -14.83 -6.69
C ASN A 48 -3.79 -14.69 -5.46
N VAL A 49 -3.80 -15.68 -4.57
CA VAL A 49 -2.92 -15.69 -3.38
C VAL A 49 -1.45 -15.63 -3.78
N VAL A 50 -1.04 -16.45 -4.74
CA VAL A 50 0.36 -16.45 -5.23
C VAL A 50 0.70 -15.12 -5.87
N GLY A 51 -0.18 -14.53 -6.68
CA GLY A 51 0.01 -13.20 -7.26
C GLY A 51 0.25 -12.13 -6.19
N TYR A 52 -0.57 -12.11 -5.13
CA TYR A 52 -0.37 -11.19 -4.00
C TYR A 52 0.96 -11.41 -3.26
N ILE A 53 1.36 -12.66 -3.05
CA ILE A 53 2.66 -12.98 -2.40
C ILE A 53 3.80 -12.37 -3.21
N PHE A 54 3.82 -12.53 -4.53
CA PHE A 54 4.83 -11.93 -5.39
C PHE A 54 4.80 -10.40 -5.35
N GLY A 55 3.62 -9.79 -5.36
CA GLY A 55 3.45 -8.35 -5.20
C GLY A 55 4.02 -7.83 -3.88
N VAL A 56 3.73 -8.52 -2.76
CA VAL A 56 4.23 -8.16 -1.41
C VAL A 56 5.76 -8.30 -1.32
N ILE A 57 6.32 -9.38 -1.85
CA ILE A 57 7.78 -9.58 -1.88
C ILE A 57 8.44 -8.47 -2.69
N ASN A 58 7.93 -8.18 -3.88
CA ASN A 58 8.44 -7.08 -4.71
C ASN A 58 8.35 -5.74 -3.98
N SER A 59 7.20 -5.46 -3.33
CA SER A 59 7.00 -4.26 -2.54
C SER A 59 8.05 -4.09 -1.45
N PHE A 60 8.28 -5.13 -0.66
CA PHE A 60 9.26 -5.11 0.41
C PHE A 60 10.67 -4.84 -0.12
N LEU A 61 11.11 -5.57 -1.15
CA LEU A 61 12.48 -5.46 -1.69
C LEU A 61 12.76 -4.07 -2.27
N TRP A 62 11.83 -3.52 -3.06
CA TRP A 62 12.02 -2.20 -3.65
C TRP A 62 11.90 -1.07 -2.64
N ASN A 63 10.97 -1.16 -1.71
CA ASN A 63 10.86 -0.18 -0.64
C ASN A 63 12.13 -0.16 0.21
N ARG A 64 12.63 -1.33 0.62
CA ARG A 64 13.87 -1.46 1.38
C ARG A 64 15.08 -0.87 0.65
N ASN A 65 15.29 -1.29 -0.61
CA ASN A 65 16.56 -1.02 -1.32
C ASN A 65 16.57 0.31 -2.09
N TRP A 66 15.39 0.76 -2.57
CA TRP A 66 15.32 1.93 -3.48
C TRP A 66 14.63 3.14 -2.88
N VAL A 67 13.52 2.93 -2.15
CA VAL A 67 12.76 4.03 -1.57
C VAL A 67 13.44 4.53 -0.29
N PHE A 68 13.63 3.64 0.69
CA PHE A 68 14.13 3.97 2.01
C PHE A 68 15.65 3.72 2.16
N LYS A 69 16.24 2.85 1.34
CA LYS A 69 17.68 2.56 1.29
C LYS A 69 18.26 2.12 2.63
N THR A 70 17.56 1.25 3.36
CA THR A 70 18.00 0.78 4.67
C THR A 70 18.95 -0.42 4.55
N LYS A 71 19.76 -0.61 5.61
CA LYS A 71 20.66 -1.75 5.77
C LYS A 71 20.44 -2.49 7.10
N ASN A 72 19.32 -2.21 7.78
CA ASN A 72 18.98 -2.88 9.03
C ASN A 72 18.76 -4.39 8.83
N ASP A 73 18.56 -5.11 9.95
CA ASP A 73 18.26 -6.55 9.90
C ASP A 73 17.07 -6.88 9.02
N PHE A 74 17.28 -7.76 8.05
CA PHE A 74 16.29 -8.13 7.05
C PHE A 74 15.04 -8.78 7.65
N LYS A 75 15.23 -9.68 8.63
CA LYS A 75 14.11 -10.41 9.24
C LYS A 75 13.22 -9.48 10.05
N ARG A 76 13.84 -8.57 10.80
CA ARG A 76 13.12 -7.55 11.57
C ARG A 76 12.31 -6.64 10.64
N GLU A 77 12.91 -6.12 9.57
CA GLU A 77 12.22 -5.24 8.62
C GLU A 77 11.08 -5.97 7.90
N LEU A 78 11.29 -7.23 7.52
CA LEU A 78 10.24 -8.05 6.88
C LEU A 78 9.06 -8.27 7.82
N LEU A 79 9.32 -8.61 9.08
CA LEU A 79 8.25 -8.80 10.08
C LEU A 79 7.46 -7.49 10.29
N LEU A 80 8.15 -6.37 10.51
CA LEU A 80 7.50 -5.07 10.67
C LEU A 80 6.72 -4.66 9.43
N PHE A 81 7.25 -4.94 8.23
CA PHE A 81 6.55 -4.67 6.97
C PHE A 81 5.23 -5.43 6.86
N VAL A 82 5.23 -6.73 7.17
CA VAL A 82 4.02 -7.56 7.15
C VAL A 82 3.01 -7.08 8.22
N CYS A 83 3.47 -6.76 9.43
CA CYS A 83 2.61 -6.21 10.48
C CYS A 83 1.98 -4.87 10.04
N GLY A 84 2.76 -3.98 9.45
CA GLY A 84 2.28 -2.70 8.93
C GLY A 84 1.26 -2.86 7.82
N PHE A 85 1.50 -3.81 6.89
CA PHE A 85 0.55 -4.16 5.84
C PHE A 85 -0.80 -4.60 6.43
N LEU A 86 -0.79 -5.53 7.39
CA LEU A 86 -2.02 -6.02 8.03
C LEU A 86 -2.76 -4.93 8.80
N MET A 87 -2.03 -4.09 9.56
CA MET A 87 -2.62 -2.94 10.27
C MET A 87 -3.28 -1.95 9.30
N CYS A 88 -2.59 -1.57 8.22
CA CYS A 88 -3.13 -0.63 7.26
C CYS A 88 -4.30 -1.21 6.46
N LEU A 89 -4.29 -2.53 6.19
CA LEU A 89 -5.43 -3.23 5.59
C LEU A 89 -6.66 -3.17 6.51
N THR A 90 -6.49 -3.43 7.80
CA THR A 90 -7.56 -3.31 8.79
C THR A 90 -8.11 -1.88 8.84
N LEU A 91 -7.22 -0.88 8.86
CA LEU A 91 -7.61 0.54 8.81
C LEU A 91 -8.44 0.84 7.55
N GLN A 92 -8.02 0.36 6.38
CA GLN A 92 -8.75 0.52 5.12
C GLN A 92 -10.15 -0.08 5.19
N LEU A 93 -10.29 -1.29 5.73
CA LEU A 93 -11.59 -1.96 5.88
C LEU A 93 -12.49 -1.19 6.87
N CYS A 94 -11.95 -0.71 7.98
CA CYS A 94 -12.69 0.12 8.93
C CYS A 94 -13.19 1.43 8.29
N ILE A 95 -12.33 2.13 7.56
CA ILE A 95 -12.71 3.36 6.85
C ILE A 95 -13.81 3.05 5.83
N SER A 96 -13.64 1.99 5.04
CA SER A 96 -14.65 1.59 4.06
C SER A 96 -16.01 1.28 4.72
N TRP A 97 -16.01 0.55 5.81
CA TRP A 97 -17.23 0.23 6.55
C TRP A 97 -17.91 1.49 7.13
N ILE A 98 -17.12 2.39 7.76
CA ILE A 98 -17.65 3.64 8.31
C ILE A 98 -18.28 4.51 7.22
N LEU A 99 -17.64 4.65 6.07
CA LEU A 99 -18.12 5.47 4.97
C LEU A 99 -19.37 4.84 4.33
N LEU A 100 -19.37 3.53 4.09
CA LEU A 100 -20.48 2.84 3.41
C LEU A 100 -21.72 2.73 4.32
N GLU A 101 -21.53 2.24 5.54
CA GLU A 101 -22.64 1.95 6.45
C GLU A 101 -22.90 3.10 7.42
N GLY A 102 -21.86 3.70 8.01
CA GLY A 102 -22.00 4.77 9.00
C GLY A 102 -22.48 6.08 8.38
N LEU A 103 -21.91 6.50 7.26
CA LEU A 103 -22.28 7.73 6.56
C LEU A 103 -23.26 7.50 5.40
N GLY A 104 -23.63 6.25 5.12
CA GLY A 104 -24.61 5.92 4.09
C GLY A 104 -24.16 6.15 2.64
N TRP A 105 -22.85 6.25 2.39
CA TRP A 105 -22.31 6.52 1.04
C TRP A 105 -22.62 5.42 0.04
N LYS A 106 -23.00 4.23 0.49
CA LYS A 106 -23.51 3.17 -0.41
C LYS A 106 -24.76 3.57 -1.19
N ASN A 107 -25.51 4.56 -0.69
CA ASN A 107 -26.77 5.04 -1.30
C ASN A 107 -26.56 6.31 -2.15
N LEU A 108 -25.31 6.72 -2.41
CA LEU A 108 -25.03 7.85 -3.29
C LEU A 108 -25.52 7.54 -4.71
N PRO A 109 -26.11 8.55 -5.39
CA PRO A 109 -26.61 8.37 -6.75
C PRO A 109 -25.48 8.06 -7.73
N ASP A 110 -25.77 7.24 -8.75
CA ASP A 110 -24.78 6.79 -9.74
C ASP A 110 -24.29 7.92 -10.68
N ASP A 111 -25.01 9.03 -10.72
CA ASP A 111 -24.73 10.24 -11.50
C ASP A 111 -24.05 11.35 -10.69
N ILE A 112 -23.56 11.05 -9.49
CA ILE A 112 -22.89 12.03 -8.61
C ILE A 112 -21.68 12.71 -9.29
N ILE A 113 -21.05 12.03 -10.27
CA ILE A 113 -20.01 12.61 -11.13
C ILE A 113 -20.66 12.91 -12.49
N PRO A 114 -20.97 14.18 -12.81
CA PRO A 114 -21.81 14.55 -13.97
C PRO A 114 -21.30 14.05 -15.32
N PHE A 115 -19.99 13.90 -15.49
CA PHE A 115 -19.36 13.49 -16.76
C PHE A 115 -18.97 12.01 -16.81
N PHE A 116 -19.17 11.27 -15.70
CA PHE A 116 -18.75 9.88 -15.60
C PHE A 116 -19.73 9.08 -14.73
N PRO A 117 -20.93 8.78 -15.25
CA PRO A 117 -21.89 7.95 -14.51
C PRO A 117 -21.29 6.55 -14.27
N MET A 118 -21.23 6.13 -13.02
CA MET A 118 -20.70 4.83 -12.61
C MET A 118 -21.74 4.07 -11.83
N GLN A 119 -22.01 2.83 -12.19
CA GLN A 119 -22.77 1.95 -11.32
C GLN A 119 -22.09 1.83 -9.96
N LYS A 120 -22.88 1.92 -8.89
CA LYS A 120 -22.40 1.89 -7.49
C LYS A 120 -21.33 2.98 -7.21
N ALA A 121 -21.59 4.20 -7.68
CA ALA A 121 -20.66 5.33 -7.56
C ALA A 121 -20.13 5.51 -6.13
N GLY A 122 -21.01 5.43 -5.11
CA GLY A 122 -20.61 5.54 -3.71
C GLY A 122 -19.58 4.50 -3.28
N GLN A 123 -19.74 3.22 -3.69
CA GLN A 123 -18.80 2.17 -3.35
C GLN A 123 -17.42 2.40 -4.02
N ASN A 124 -17.43 2.86 -5.28
CA ASN A 124 -16.20 3.18 -6.00
C ASN A 124 -15.46 4.37 -5.39
N ILE A 125 -16.17 5.42 -4.98
CA ILE A 125 -15.61 6.58 -4.29
C ILE A 125 -14.99 6.16 -2.97
N VAL A 126 -15.70 5.38 -2.17
CA VAL A 126 -15.22 4.86 -0.89
C VAL A 126 -13.95 4.02 -1.08
N MET A 127 -13.92 3.16 -2.10
CA MET A 127 -12.75 2.37 -2.43
C MET A 127 -11.53 3.25 -2.68
N VAL A 128 -11.66 4.29 -3.50
CA VAL A 128 -10.57 5.22 -3.81
C VAL A 128 -10.11 5.97 -2.55
N VAL A 129 -11.03 6.51 -1.76
CA VAL A 129 -10.71 7.22 -0.51
C VAL A 129 -9.97 6.30 0.47
N ALA A 130 -10.47 5.09 0.66
CA ALA A 130 -9.85 4.12 1.56
C ALA A 130 -8.47 3.64 1.05
N MET A 131 -8.28 3.50 -0.27
CA MET A 131 -6.96 3.19 -0.86
C MET A 131 -5.95 4.32 -0.65
N VAL A 132 -6.37 5.58 -0.80
CA VAL A 132 -5.48 6.73 -0.53
C VAL A 132 -5.09 6.74 0.94
N ALA A 133 -6.05 6.57 1.86
CA ALA A 133 -5.77 6.51 3.29
C ALA A 133 -4.82 5.35 3.64
N TYR A 134 -5.06 4.15 3.09
CA TYR A 134 -4.15 3.00 3.20
C TYR A 134 -2.74 3.33 2.74
N THR A 135 -2.60 3.90 1.54
CA THR A 135 -1.29 4.19 0.94
C THR A 135 -0.49 5.17 1.78
N LEU A 136 -1.14 6.24 2.26
CA LEU A 136 -0.51 7.24 3.11
C LEU A 136 -0.12 6.66 4.48
N ALA A 137 -1.03 5.94 5.13
CA ALA A 137 -0.77 5.30 6.42
C ALA A 137 0.38 4.29 6.31
N ASN A 138 0.36 3.45 5.28
CA ASN A 138 1.40 2.45 5.04
C ASN A 138 2.76 3.10 4.71
N TYR A 139 2.78 4.19 3.94
CA TYR A 139 4.00 4.97 3.71
C TYR A 139 4.57 5.54 5.01
N VAL A 140 3.72 6.18 5.83
CA VAL A 140 4.15 6.77 7.12
C VAL A 140 4.66 5.69 8.07
N TYR A 141 3.97 4.56 8.16
CA TYR A 141 4.39 3.44 8.98
C TYR A 141 5.74 2.87 8.50
N ASN A 142 5.87 2.60 7.21
CA ASN A 142 7.10 2.06 6.64
C ASN A 142 8.29 3.01 6.84
N ARG A 143 8.09 4.31 6.65
CA ARG A 143 9.13 5.32 6.86
C ARG A 143 9.59 5.41 8.32
N ASN A 144 8.65 5.39 9.26
CA ASN A 144 8.94 5.70 10.66
C ASN A 144 9.20 4.47 11.53
N VAL A 145 8.73 3.30 11.11
CA VAL A 145 8.80 2.06 11.89
C VAL A 145 9.61 0.99 11.17
N THR A 146 9.17 0.57 9.98
CA THR A 146 9.79 -0.56 9.27
C THR A 146 11.22 -0.26 8.87
N PHE A 147 11.41 0.83 8.12
CA PHE A 147 12.68 1.19 7.48
C PHE A 147 13.39 2.37 8.17
N ARG A 148 13.06 2.62 9.43
CA ARG A 148 13.78 3.61 10.23
C ARG A 148 15.21 3.13 10.42
N VAL A 149 16.19 3.96 10.03
CA VAL A 149 17.61 3.70 10.29
C VAL A 149 17.81 3.69 11.80
N VAL A 150 18.32 2.57 12.32
CA VAL A 150 18.75 2.46 13.72
C VAL A 150 20.26 2.72 13.70
N ASP A 151 20.68 3.85 14.29
CA ASP A 151 22.10 4.12 14.53
C ASP A 151 22.55 3.18 15.66
N ASP A 152 23.26 2.11 15.30
CA ASP A 152 23.84 1.15 16.26
C ASP A 152 24.97 1.74 17.13
N ASP A 153 25.31 3.01 16.94
CA ASP A 153 26.43 3.69 17.62
C ASP A 153 26.12 4.09 19.09
N LYS A 154 24.92 3.78 19.63
CA LYS A 154 24.56 4.15 21.01
C LYS A 154 24.59 3.00 22.03
N THR A 155 24.94 1.78 21.63
CA THR A 155 24.95 0.62 22.55
C THR A 155 26.36 0.14 22.88
N SER A 156 27.41 0.85 22.48
CA SER A 156 28.80 0.57 22.88
C SER A 156 29.33 1.67 23.82
N LYS A 157 28.77 1.74 25.00
CA LYS A 157 29.42 2.40 26.16
C LYS A 157 29.07 1.64 27.42
#